data_dd1c20e5aa89e97d9897f088e714799d
#
_entry.id   dd1c20e5aa89e97d9897f088e714799d
#
_cell.length_a   1.000
_cell.length_b   1.000
_cell.length_c   1.000
_cell.angle_alpha   90.00
_cell.angle_beta   90.00
_cell.angle_gamma   90.00
#
_symmetry.space_group_name_H-M   'P 1'
#
loop_
_entity.id
_entity.type
_entity.pdbx_description
1 polymer ?
#
loop_
_entity_poly.entity_id
_entity_poly.type
_entity_poly.pdbx_seq_one_letter_code
_entity_poly.pdbx_strand_id
1 'polypeptide(L)'
;LGYIVGAATRDRILLDYYNTWKFKHPNVNDFIRVAEKRSGMKLDWYREYWVNTTKTIDYGIDSLFETGNETRIRLKRSGKMPMPVDLMITFRDGSKELHYVPMYLMFGAKGVENPKMNNKTYEAWKWTHPTYEVSTLRKLQDIVKVEIDPSGRMADVNPKDNTLELNW
;
A
#
# COMPACT_ATOMS: atom_id res chain seq x y z
N LEU A 1 1.99 -3.68 -10.03
CA LEU A 1 3.33 -3.97 -9.51
C LEU A 1 4.01 -2.72 -8.91
N GLY A 2 4.05 -1.59 -9.63
CA GLY A 2 4.75 -0.37 -9.17
C GLY A 2 4.29 0.19 -7.84
N TYR A 3 3.03 0.01 -7.48
CA TYR A 3 2.50 0.35 -6.15
C TYR A 3 3.15 -0.51 -5.03
N ILE A 4 3.40 -1.79 -5.32
CA ILE A 4 3.90 -2.78 -4.35
C ILE A 4 5.40 -2.62 -4.12
N VAL A 5 6.17 -2.49 -5.19
CA VAL A 5 7.64 -2.49 -5.12
C VAL A 5 8.28 -1.11 -5.24
N GLY A 6 7.47 -0.06 -5.48
CA GLY A 6 7.92 1.28 -5.82
C GLY A 6 8.24 1.45 -7.32
N ALA A 7 8.10 2.69 -7.82
CA ALA A 7 8.25 2.98 -9.25
C ALA A 7 9.66 2.67 -9.78
N ALA A 8 10.69 3.12 -9.09
CA ALA A 8 12.08 2.90 -9.51
C ALA A 8 12.46 1.40 -9.54
N THR A 9 11.96 0.62 -8.57
CA THR A 9 12.20 -0.84 -8.52
C THR A 9 11.45 -1.53 -9.65
N ARG A 10 10.20 -1.15 -9.94
CA ARG A 10 9.42 -1.65 -11.08
C ARG A 10 10.18 -1.45 -12.40
N ASP A 11 10.71 -0.27 -12.63
CA ASP A 11 11.41 0.04 -13.89
C ASP A 11 12.66 -0.81 -14.07
N ARG A 12 13.40 -1.04 -12.98
CA ARG A 12 14.54 -1.97 -12.97
C ARG A 12 14.13 -3.42 -13.20
N ILE A 13 13.02 -3.87 -12.61
CA ILE A 13 12.46 -5.21 -12.85
C ILE A 13 12.16 -5.42 -14.34
N LEU A 14 11.49 -4.46 -14.96
CA LEU A 14 11.13 -4.54 -16.38
C LEU A 14 12.38 -4.59 -17.28
N LEU A 15 13.39 -3.76 -16.98
CA LEU A 15 14.64 -3.75 -17.72
C LEU A 15 15.42 -5.06 -17.56
N ASP A 16 15.53 -5.58 -16.34
CA ASP A 16 16.20 -6.86 -16.07
C ASP A 16 15.49 -8.02 -16.74
N TYR A 17 14.15 -8.02 -16.69
CA TYR A 17 13.34 -9.02 -17.36
C TYR A 17 13.54 -8.99 -18.86
N TYR A 18 13.47 -7.82 -19.49
CA TYR A 18 13.73 -7.65 -20.92
C TYR A 18 15.14 -8.16 -21.31
N ASN A 19 16.18 -7.73 -20.59
CA ASN A 19 17.56 -8.11 -20.90
C ASN A 19 17.82 -9.61 -20.74
N THR A 20 17.16 -10.25 -19.75
CA THR A 20 17.34 -11.68 -19.48
C THR A 20 16.57 -12.56 -20.47
N TRP A 21 15.40 -12.12 -20.90
CA TRP A 21 14.43 -12.95 -21.57
C TRP A 21 14.15 -12.55 -23.03
N LYS A 22 14.70 -11.45 -23.53
CA LYS A 22 14.57 -11.09 -24.95
C LYS A 22 15.01 -12.25 -25.84
N PHE A 23 14.23 -12.52 -26.89
CA PHE A 23 14.42 -13.65 -27.81
C PHE A 23 14.29 -15.05 -27.19
N LYS A 24 13.70 -15.17 -26.00
CA LYS A 24 13.39 -16.43 -25.34
C LYS A 24 11.88 -16.57 -25.12
N HIS A 25 11.43 -17.66 -24.53
CA HIS A 25 10.02 -17.95 -24.26
C HIS A 25 9.76 -18.03 -22.74
N PRO A 26 9.74 -16.89 -22.03
CA PRO A 26 9.48 -16.89 -20.59
C PRO A 26 8.01 -17.17 -20.29
N ASN A 27 7.78 -17.66 -19.08
CA ASN A 27 6.46 -17.76 -18.49
C ASN A 27 6.31 -16.78 -17.30
N VAL A 28 5.12 -16.75 -16.68
CA VAL A 28 4.84 -15.84 -15.57
C VAL A 28 5.78 -16.03 -14.37
N ASN A 29 6.24 -17.28 -14.11
CA ASN A 29 7.14 -17.55 -12.99
C ASN A 29 8.52 -16.93 -13.22
N ASP A 30 8.96 -16.84 -14.46
CA ASP A 30 10.24 -16.20 -14.82
C ASP A 30 10.20 -14.70 -14.52
N PHE A 31 9.06 -14.05 -14.81
CA PHE A 31 8.85 -12.65 -14.47
C PHE A 31 8.82 -12.45 -12.94
N ILE A 32 8.08 -13.29 -12.22
CA ILE A 32 7.99 -13.21 -10.74
C ILE A 32 9.36 -13.38 -10.09
N ARG A 33 10.18 -14.35 -10.55
CA ARG A 33 11.54 -14.55 -10.04
C ARG A 33 12.44 -13.32 -10.22
N VAL A 34 12.35 -12.64 -11.37
CA VAL A 34 13.09 -11.40 -11.61
C VAL A 34 12.60 -10.31 -10.65
N ALA A 35 11.29 -10.19 -10.48
CA ALA A 35 10.67 -9.21 -9.61
C ALA A 35 11.05 -9.44 -8.13
N GLU A 36 11.00 -10.67 -7.64
CA GLU A 36 11.42 -11.03 -6.29
C GLU A 36 12.91 -10.76 -6.05
N LYS A 37 13.77 -11.19 -6.98
CA LYS A 37 15.22 -10.94 -6.89
C LYS A 37 15.56 -9.46 -6.81
N ARG A 38 14.85 -8.63 -7.57
CA ARG A 38 15.11 -7.19 -7.62
C ARG A 38 14.52 -6.43 -6.44
N SER A 39 13.33 -6.82 -5.98
CA SER A 39 12.62 -6.15 -4.89
C SER A 39 13.02 -6.62 -3.49
N GLY A 40 13.54 -7.85 -3.37
CA GLY A 40 13.77 -8.51 -2.09
C GLY A 40 12.49 -8.95 -1.39
N MET A 41 11.33 -8.93 -2.08
CA MET A 41 10.03 -9.29 -1.54
C MET A 41 9.56 -10.64 -2.06
N LYS A 42 8.67 -11.31 -1.32
CA LYS A 42 7.94 -12.47 -1.81
C LYS A 42 6.73 -12.03 -2.62
N LEU A 43 6.60 -12.53 -3.85
CA LEU A 43 5.55 -12.15 -4.80
C LEU A 43 4.72 -13.34 -5.29
N ASP A 44 4.79 -14.50 -4.64
CA ASP A 44 3.93 -15.65 -4.94
C ASP A 44 2.45 -15.30 -4.79
N TRP A 45 2.10 -14.54 -3.75
CA TRP A 45 0.75 -14.01 -3.54
C TRP A 45 0.32 -13.09 -4.69
N TYR A 46 1.25 -12.25 -5.21
CA TYR A 46 0.97 -11.36 -6.34
C TYR A 46 0.60 -12.17 -7.58
N ARG A 47 1.42 -13.19 -7.92
CA ARG A 47 1.11 -14.10 -9.01
C ARG A 47 -0.25 -14.78 -8.81
N GLU A 48 -0.50 -15.32 -7.62
CA GLU A 48 -1.75 -16.03 -7.33
C GLU A 48 -2.97 -15.14 -7.53
N TYR A 49 -2.99 -13.96 -6.94
CA TYR A 49 -4.17 -13.09 -6.97
C TYR A 49 -4.35 -12.34 -8.30
N TRP A 50 -3.27 -11.84 -8.89
CA TRP A 50 -3.35 -11.04 -10.12
C TRP A 50 -3.41 -11.85 -11.39
N VAL A 51 -2.93 -13.09 -11.40
CA VAL A 51 -2.89 -13.95 -12.59
C VAL A 51 -3.95 -15.04 -12.55
N ASN A 52 -4.20 -15.63 -11.37
CA ASN A 52 -5.01 -16.84 -11.26
C ASN A 52 -6.41 -16.58 -10.70
N THR A 53 -6.77 -15.36 -10.31
CA THR A 53 -8.09 -15.06 -9.74
C THR A 53 -8.71 -13.81 -10.34
N THR A 54 -10.03 -13.65 -10.13
CA THR A 54 -10.80 -12.45 -10.44
C THR A 54 -11.21 -11.70 -9.17
N LYS A 55 -10.50 -11.93 -8.05
CA LYS A 55 -10.76 -11.24 -6.79
C LYS A 55 -10.41 -9.77 -6.89
N THR A 56 -11.12 -8.95 -6.15
CA THR A 56 -10.99 -7.49 -6.16
C THR A 56 -10.30 -6.98 -4.90
N ILE A 57 -9.65 -5.84 -5.05
CA ILE A 57 -9.11 -5.02 -3.97
C ILE A 57 -10.21 -4.06 -3.53
N ASP A 58 -10.44 -3.95 -2.22
CA ASP A 58 -11.42 -3.04 -1.64
C ASP A 58 -10.98 -2.77 -0.18
N TYR A 59 -10.40 -1.62 0.03
CA TYR A 59 -9.99 -1.08 1.33
C TYR A 59 -10.74 0.23 1.57
N GLY A 60 -10.99 0.56 2.82
CA GLY A 60 -11.66 1.81 3.15
C GLY A 60 -11.25 2.35 4.52
N ILE A 61 -11.55 3.61 4.74
CA ILE A 61 -11.44 4.25 6.04
C ILE A 61 -12.72 3.91 6.81
N ASP A 62 -12.56 3.25 7.97
CA ASP A 62 -13.69 2.87 8.80
C ASP A 62 -14.07 3.98 9.79
N SER A 63 -13.08 4.46 10.55
CA SER A 63 -13.32 5.48 11.58
C SER A 63 -12.05 6.20 11.98
N LEU A 64 -12.21 7.41 12.55
CA LEU A 64 -11.18 8.19 13.19
C LEU A 64 -11.62 8.50 14.63
N PHE A 65 -10.70 8.35 15.59
CA PHE A 65 -10.98 8.62 17.01
C PHE A 65 -9.70 8.97 17.77
N GLU A 66 -9.86 9.71 18.87
CA GLU A 66 -8.75 10.01 19.77
C GLU A 66 -8.61 8.95 20.85
N THR A 67 -7.37 8.59 21.17
CA THR A 67 -7.04 7.70 22.28
C THR A 67 -5.82 8.26 23.01
N GLY A 68 -6.02 8.81 24.20
CA GLY A 68 -4.96 9.51 24.92
C GLY A 68 -4.44 10.70 24.13
N ASN A 69 -3.15 10.68 23.80
CA ASN A 69 -2.50 11.75 23.03
C ASN A 69 -2.34 11.44 21.53
N GLU A 70 -3.00 10.40 21.03
CA GLU A 70 -2.92 9.98 19.64
C GLU A 70 -4.28 10.06 18.96
N THR A 71 -4.28 10.42 17.67
CA THR A 71 -5.43 10.17 16.78
C THR A 71 -5.20 8.85 16.06
N ARG A 72 -6.18 7.97 16.12
CA ARG A 72 -6.17 6.68 15.44
C ARG A 72 -7.12 6.69 14.26
N ILE A 73 -6.65 6.11 13.17
CA ILE A 73 -7.39 5.87 11.95
C ILE A 73 -7.55 4.36 11.80
N ARG A 74 -8.78 3.90 11.85
CA ARG A 74 -9.11 2.50 11.60
C ARG A 74 -9.41 2.30 10.13
N LEU A 75 -8.67 1.38 9.52
CA LEU A 75 -8.84 0.93 8.15
C LEU A 75 -9.62 -0.38 8.15
N LYS A 76 -10.43 -0.60 7.13
CA LYS A 76 -11.15 -1.87 6.89
C LYS A 76 -10.71 -2.45 5.54
N ARG A 77 -10.83 -3.76 5.42
CA ARG A 77 -10.65 -4.49 4.18
C ARG A 77 -11.92 -5.28 3.88
N SER A 78 -12.61 -4.88 2.80
CA SER A 78 -13.82 -5.53 2.29
C SER A 78 -13.48 -6.51 1.17
N GLY A 79 -12.43 -6.23 0.41
CA GLY A 79 -11.98 -7.03 -0.72
C GLY A 79 -11.33 -8.37 -0.32
N LYS A 80 -11.32 -9.29 -1.29
CA LYS A 80 -10.74 -10.64 -1.13
C LYS A 80 -9.32 -10.76 -1.70
N MET A 81 -8.75 -9.67 -2.18
CA MET A 81 -7.39 -9.59 -2.69
C MET A 81 -6.54 -8.71 -1.76
N PRO A 82 -5.47 -9.25 -1.16
CA PRO A 82 -4.63 -8.49 -0.24
C PRO A 82 -3.72 -7.51 -0.98
N MET A 83 -3.51 -6.33 -0.38
CA MET A 83 -2.55 -5.33 -0.85
C MET A 83 -1.87 -4.65 0.34
N PRO A 84 -0.64 -4.14 0.20
CA PRO A 84 -0.13 -3.15 1.14
C PRO A 84 -0.93 -1.85 1.02
N VAL A 85 -0.92 -1.01 2.05
CA VAL A 85 -1.69 0.24 2.07
C VAL A 85 -0.76 1.43 2.31
N ASP A 86 -0.84 2.43 1.45
CA ASP A 86 -0.34 3.78 1.68
C ASP A 86 -1.51 4.64 2.17
N LEU A 87 -1.38 5.23 3.35
CA LEU A 87 -2.34 6.17 3.90
C LEU A 87 -1.69 7.55 4.03
N MET A 88 -2.25 8.56 3.40
CA MET A 88 -1.84 9.95 3.53
C MET A 88 -2.74 10.66 4.52
N ILE A 89 -2.16 11.32 5.51
CA ILE A 89 -2.86 12.25 6.40
C ILE A 89 -2.42 13.66 6.03
N THR A 90 -3.37 14.54 5.76
CA THR A 90 -3.13 15.96 5.50
C THR A 90 -3.67 16.76 6.67
N PHE A 91 -2.87 17.67 7.19
CA PHE A 91 -3.19 18.50 8.33
C PHE A 91 -3.56 19.94 7.91
N ARG A 92 -4.22 20.65 8.81
CA ARG A 92 -4.70 22.04 8.64
C ARG A 92 -3.58 23.04 8.34
N ASP A 93 -2.37 22.79 8.83
CA ASP A 93 -1.17 23.59 8.55
C ASP A 93 -0.52 23.29 7.18
N GLY A 94 -1.14 22.42 6.38
CA GLY A 94 -0.65 21.98 5.07
C GLY A 94 0.40 20.87 5.13
N SER A 95 0.87 20.49 6.32
CA SER A 95 1.80 19.36 6.46
C SER A 95 1.12 18.03 6.15
N LYS A 96 1.93 17.02 5.78
CA LYS A 96 1.44 15.68 5.42
C LYS A 96 2.30 14.60 6.07
N GLU A 97 1.65 13.51 6.42
CA GLU A 97 2.31 12.27 6.85
C GLU A 97 1.89 11.13 5.92
N LEU A 98 2.85 10.28 5.53
CA LEU A 98 2.59 9.05 4.79
C LEU A 98 2.81 7.86 5.70
N HIS A 99 1.76 7.09 5.91
CA HIS A 99 1.73 5.91 6.73
C HIS A 99 1.67 4.69 5.82
N TYR A 100 2.73 3.87 5.82
CA TYR A 100 2.80 2.66 5.00
C TYR A 100 2.59 1.42 5.85
N VAL A 101 1.58 0.62 5.48
CA VAL A 101 1.25 -0.66 6.11
C VAL A 101 1.58 -1.79 5.13
N PRO A 102 2.70 -2.51 5.33
CA PRO A 102 3.02 -3.67 4.51
C PRO A 102 1.95 -4.76 4.66
N MET A 103 1.84 -5.61 3.66
CA MET A 103 1.00 -6.80 3.73
C MET A 103 1.85 -8.01 4.16
N TYR A 104 1.33 -8.82 5.07
CA TYR A 104 2.09 -9.90 5.72
C TYR A 104 2.73 -10.89 4.72
N LEU A 105 2.04 -11.24 3.62
CA LEU A 105 2.55 -12.22 2.65
C LEU A 105 3.71 -11.72 1.78
N MET A 106 4.06 -10.42 1.86
CA MET A 106 5.21 -9.86 1.11
C MET A 106 6.55 -10.25 1.73
N PHE A 107 6.58 -10.55 3.03
CA PHE A 107 7.83 -10.75 3.80
C PHE A 107 8.86 -9.63 3.56
N GLY A 108 8.37 -8.40 3.45
CA GLY A 108 9.19 -7.23 3.19
C GLY A 108 8.34 -5.96 3.06
N ALA A 109 8.98 -4.85 2.75
CA ALA A 109 8.37 -3.55 2.58
C ALA A 109 9.03 -2.82 1.41
N LYS A 110 8.28 -1.99 0.68
CA LYS A 110 8.88 -1.10 -0.31
C LYS A 110 9.71 -0.01 0.39
N GLY A 111 10.74 0.47 -0.29
CA GLY A 111 11.49 1.63 0.17
C GLY A 111 10.63 2.91 0.15
N VAL A 112 11.05 3.90 0.93
CA VAL A 112 10.41 5.22 0.96
C VAL A 112 10.52 5.87 -0.42
N GLU A 113 9.38 6.15 -1.06
CA GLU A 113 9.34 6.77 -2.39
C GLU A 113 9.58 8.29 -2.33
N ASN A 114 9.20 8.95 -1.23
CA ASN A 114 9.44 10.38 -1.01
C ASN A 114 10.10 10.63 0.37
N PRO A 115 11.44 10.69 0.43
CA PRO A 115 12.17 10.88 1.69
C PRO A 115 12.01 12.28 2.30
N LYS A 116 11.45 13.25 1.56
CA LYS A 116 11.18 14.60 2.06
C LYS A 116 9.88 14.69 2.88
N MET A 117 9.05 13.65 2.82
CA MET A 117 7.81 13.57 3.56
C MET A 117 8.05 12.87 4.90
N ASN A 118 7.26 13.20 5.91
CA ASN A 118 7.22 12.41 7.14
C ASN A 118 6.62 11.04 6.84
N ASN A 119 7.44 10.00 6.94
CA ASN A 119 7.06 8.63 6.57
C ASN A 119 7.09 7.75 7.82
N LYS A 120 6.05 6.95 8.01
CA LYS A 120 5.95 5.95 9.07
C LYS A 120 5.59 4.59 8.48
N THR A 121 6.43 3.58 8.73
CA THR A 121 6.17 2.20 8.32
C THR A 121 5.69 1.41 9.54
N TYR A 122 4.65 0.65 9.35
CA TYR A 122 3.98 -0.14 10.38
C TYR A 122 4.34 -1.62 10.29
N GLU A 123 3.94 -2.37 11.32
CA GLU A 123 3.92 -3.84 11.27
C GLU A 123 2.99 -4.32 10.14
N ALA A 124 3.34 -5.46 9.53
CA ALA A 124 2.59 -5.95 8.40
C ALA A 124 1.15 -6.34 8.77
N TRP A 125 0.18 -5.89 7.98
CA TRP A 125 -1.22 -6.25 8.15
C TRP A 125 -1.43 -7.74 7.86
N LYS A 126 -1.83 -8.47 8.90
CA LYS A 126 -2.12 -9.90 8.78
C LYS A 126 -3.44 -10.11 8.02
N TRP A 127 -3.44 -11.01 7.06
CA TRP A 127 -4.62 -11.32 6.26
C TRP A 127 -5.84 -11.75 7.08
N THR A 128 -5.62 -12.37 8.22
CA THR A 128 -6.68 -12.82 9.14
C THR A 128 -7.44 -11.71 9.86
N HIS A 129 -6.90 -10.48 9.83
CA HIS A 129 -7.54 -9.33 10.50
C HIS A 129 -8.27 -8.48 9.47
N PRO A 130 -9.59 -8.25 9.62
CA PRO A 130 -10.37 -7.43 8.67
C PRO A 130 -10.11 -5.94 8.81
N THR A 131 -9.53 -5.51 9.93
CA THR A 131 -9.24 -4.10 10.25
C THR A 131 -7.79 -3.91 10.67
N TYR A 132 -7.30 -2.68 10.52
CA TYR A 132 -5.98 -2.26 10.98
C TYR A 132 -6.03 -0.82 11.50
N GLU A 133 -5.19 -0.49 12.48
CA GLU A 133 -5.12 0.86 13.02
C GLU A 133 -3.75 1.46 12.78
N VAL A 134 -3.74 2.67 12.27
CA VAL A 134 -2.57 3.54 12.22
C VAL A 134 -2.78 4.73 13.16
N SER A 135 -1.70 5.37 13.62
CA SER A 135 -1.81 6.49 14.55
C SER A 135 -0.87 7.63 14.22
N THR A 136 -1.30 8.84 14.53
CA THR A 136 -0.48 10.05 14.55
C THR A 136 -0.56 10.72 15.91
N LEU A 137 0.50 11.44 16.29
CA LEU A 137 0.53 12.24 17.53
C LEU A 137 -0.21 13.58 17.37
N ARG A 138 -0.72 13.89 16.18
CA ARG A 138 -1.51 15.10 15.91
C ARG A 138 -2.95 14.89 16.38
N LYS A 139 -3.60 15.95 16.82
CA LYS A 139 -4.99 15.92 17.27
C LYS A 139 -5.94 15.74 16.10
N LEU A 140 -7.10 15.11 16.35
CA LEU A 140 -8.13 14.88 15.36
C LEU A 140 -8.58 16.17 14.67
N GLN A 141 -8.76 17.26 15.42
CA GLN A 141 -9.16 18.56 14.89
C GLN A 141 -8.13 19.19 13.94
N ASP A 142 -6.87 18.72 13.93
CA ASP A 142 -5.84 19.22 13.03
C ASP A 142 -5.87 18.49 11.67
N ILE A 143 -6.57 17.36 11.58
CA ILE A 143 -6.67 16.57 10.35
C ILE A 143 -7.76 17.18 9.47
N VAL A 144 -7.44 17.42 8.20
CA VAL A 144 -8.40 17.89 7.20
C VAL A 144 -8.74 16.83 6.16
N LYS A 145 -7.81 15.90 5.91
CA LYS A 145 -8.04 14.81 4.95
C LYS A 145 -7.23 13.57 5.32
N VAL A 146 -7.86 12.41 5.16
CA VAL A 146 -7.21 11.09 5.20
C VAL A 146 -7.50 10.39 3.89
N GLU A 147 -6.49 9.77 3.27
CA GLU A 147 -6.60 9.21 1.93
C GLU A 147 -5.79 7.92 1.78
N ILE A 148 -6.47 6.81 1.48
CA ILE A 148 -5.82 5.55 1.08
C ILE A 148 -5.39 5.69 -0.38
N ASP A 149 -4.21 5.17 -0.72
CA ASP A 149 -3.63 5.21 -2.06
C ASP A 149 -3.67 6.59 -2.71
N PRO A 150 -2.98 7.59 -2.17
CA PRO A 150 -2.94 8.95 -2.75
C PRO A 150 -2.36 8.97 -4.17
N SER A 151 -1.77 7.86 -4.61
CA SER A 151 -1.21 7.70 -5.94
C SER A 151 -2.18 7.17 -7.01
N GLY A 152 -3.34 6.63 -6.60
CA GLY A 152 -4.33 6.01 -7.48
C GLY A 152 -3.83 4.75 -8.20
N ARG A 153 -2.80 4.06 -7.65
CA ARG A 153 -2.15 2.90 -8.31
C ARG A 153 -2.57 1.54 -7.73
N MET A 154 -3.35 1.52 -6.64
CA MET A 154 -3.73 0.27 -5.97
C MET A 154 -4.76 -0.55 -6.75
N ALA A 155 -5.56 0.09 -7.57
CA ALA A 155 -6.68 -0.49 -8.32
C ALA A 155 -7.82 -0.97 -7.40
N ASP A 156 -8.15 -0.17 -6.40
CA ASP A 156 -9.32 -0.36 -5.55
C ASP A 156 -10.61 -0.21 -6.35
N VAL A 157 -11.58 -1.11 -6.13
CA VAL A 157 -12.85 -1.10 -6.89
C VAL A 157 -13.89 -0.14 -6.30
N ASN A 158 -13.67 0.33 -5.06
CA ASN A 158 -14.56 1.27 -4.37
C ASN A 158 -13.79 2.50 -3.84
N PRO A 159 -13.27 3.36 -4.71
CA PRO A 159 -12.44 4.50 -4.29
C PRO A 159 -13.20 5.54 -3.46
N LYS A 160 -14.53 5.41 -3.29
CA LYS A 160 -15.35 6.38 -2.55
C LYS A 160 -15.09 6.36 -1.05
N ASP A 161 -14.73 5.21 -0.47
CA ASP A 161 -14.42 5.09 0.95
C ASP A 161 -12.91 5.10 1.25
N ASN A 162 -12.09 5.36 0.22
CA ASN A 162 -10.65 5.58 0.35
C ASN A 162 -10.30 6.99 0.83
N THR A 163 -11.24 7.92 0.80
CA THR A 163 -10.98 9.31 1.19
C THR A 163 -12.02 9.79 2.20
N LEU A 164 -11.54 10.41 3.26
CA LEU A 164 -12.36 11.10 4.24
C LEU A 164 -11.87 12.54 4.38
N GLU A 165 -12.73 13.50 4.05
CA GLU A 165 -12.50 14.93 4.27
C GLU A 165 -13.25 15.39 5.53
N LEU A 166 -12.55 16.10 6.40
CA LEU A 166 -13.07 16.57 7.67
C LEU A 166 -13.23 18.09 7.61
N ASN A 167 -14.48 18.52 7.67
CA ASN A 167 -14.86 19.94 7.72
C ASN A 167 -15.21 20.31 9.17
N TRP A 168 -14.25 20.94 9.84
CA TRP A 168 -14.40 21.44 11.22
C TRP A 168 -14.82 22.90 11.26
#